data_654bf0dd8294bd85316ead6d8ea3a6e7
#
_entry.id   654bf0dd8294bd85316ead6d8ea3a6e7
#
_cell.length_a   1.000
_cell.length_b   1.000
_cell.length_c   1.000
_cell.angle_alpha   90.00
_cell.angle_beta   90.00
_cell.angle_gamma   90.00
#
_symmetry.space_group_name_H-M   'P 1'
#
loop_
_entity.id
_entity.type
_entity.pdbx_description
1 polymer ?
#
loop_
_entity_poly.entity_id
_entity_poly.type
_entity_poly.pdbx_seq_one_letter_code
_entity_poly.pdbx_strand_id
1 'polypeptide(L)'
;MKDLWVDRWNDRYAKDEFAYGVRPNNYLKEQLEKLPVGTILFPAEGEGRNAVFAAQLGWKVSAFDISVEGKNKALRLADVNHVTIDYQVGELATLHYAAGQFDAMALIYAHFPADIKSFYHKTLGNCLRKDGLVIFEAFSKRHVDYIAKNEKVGGPKEIGMLFSVDELKSDFANYEIIQLEEKEIELSEGLFHNGKGSVIRFVGRKK
;
A
#
# COMPACT_ATOMS: atom_id res chain seq x y z
N MET A 1 18.41 -3.98 14.32
CA MET A 1 16.93 -3.99 14.13
C MET A 1 16.52 -3.71 12.68
N LYS A 2 17.20 -2.79 12.00
CA LYS A 2 16.94 -2.42 10.59
C LYS A 2 17.05 -3.62 9.66
N ASP A 3 18.10 -4.41 9.80
CA ASP A 3 18.38 -5.56 8.94
C ASP A 3 17.32 -6.66 9.05
N LEU A 4 16.82 -6.94 10.26
CA LEU A 4 15.79 -7.97 10.49
C LEU A 4 14.45 -7.68 9.79
N TRP A 5 14.09 -6.37 9.62
CA TRP A 5 12.86 -5.99 8.92
C TRP A 5 13.00 -6.17 7.41
N VAL A 6 14.14 -5.76 6.85
CA VAL A 6 14.47 -5.97 5.44
C VAL A 6 14.58 -7.46 5.13
N ASP A 7 15.32 -8.21 5.95
CA ASP A 7 15.50 -9.66 5.79
C ASP A 7 14.16 -10.40 5.80
N ARG A 8 13.26 -10.05 6.73
CA ARG A 8 11.91 -10.63 6.80
C ARG A 8 11.13 -10.50 5.49
N TRP A 9 11.19 -9.33 4.84
CA TRP A 9 10.46 -9.10 3.60
C TRP A 9 11.18 -9.73 2.41
N ASN A 10 12.52 -9.71 2.37
CA ASN A 10 13.28 -10.45 1.38
C ASN A 10 12.99 -11.95 1.45
N ASP A 11 13.02 -12.55 2.62
CA ASP A 11 12.71 -13.99 2.82
C ASP A 11 11.28 -14.33 2.38
N ARG A 12 10.32 -13.42 2.60
CA ARG A 12 8.93 -13.60 2.16
C ARG A 12 8.82 -13.59 0.65
N TYR A 13 9.48 -12.65 -0.01
CA TYR A 13 9.38 -12.44 -1.44
C TYR A 13 10.38 -13.26 -2.27
N ALA A 14 11.39 -13.88 -1.65
CA ALA A 14 12.33 -14.76 -2.33
C ALA A 14 11.70 -16.10 -2.82
N LYS A 15 10.51 -16.45 -2.32
CA LYS A 15 9.79 -17.66 -2.74
C LYS A 15 9.26 -17.51 -4.17
N ASP A 16 9.09 -18.63 -4.87
CA ASP A 16 8.60 -18.61 -6.27
C ASP A 16 7.18 -18.07 -6.37
N GLU A 17 6.30 -18.46 -5.43
CA GLU A 17 4.91 -17.99 -5.41
C GLU A 17 4.82 -16.55 -4.96
N PHE A 18 3.88 -15.80 -5.52
CA PHE A 18 3.54 -14.46 -5.04
C PHE A 18 2.80 -14.54 -3.70
N ALA A 19 3.33 -13.88 -2.69
CA ALA A 19 2.79 -13.91 -1.32
C ALA A 19 1.33 -13.44 -1.26
N TYR A 20 1.00 -12.41 -2.04
CA TYR A 20 -0.34 -11.80 -2.09
C TYR A 20 -1.01 -11.95 -3.46
N GLY A 21 -0.50 -12.86 -4.31
CA GLY A 21 -0.99 -13.08 -5.66
C GLY A 21 -0.63 -11.97 -6.63
N VAL A 22 -1.11 -12.11 -7.86
CA VAL A 22 -0.78 -11.17 -8.97
C VAL A 22 -1.95 -10.26 -9.35
N ARG A 23 -3.14 -10.49 -8.79
CA ARG A 23 -4.30 -9.63 -9.03
C ARG A 23 -4.22 -8.39 -8.13
N PRO A 24 -4.64 -7.20 -8.61
CA PRO A 24 -4.67 -6.01 -7.78
C PRO A 24 -5.63 -6.18 -6.60
N ASN A 25 -5.41 -5.39 -5.56
CA ASN A 25 -6.39 -5.23 -4.51
C ASN A 25 -7.72 -4.72 -5.10
N ASN A 26 -8.83 -5.34 -4.73
CA ASN A 26 -10.14 -5.06 -5.31
C ASN A 26 -10.59 -3.60 -5.07
N TYR A 27 -10.37 -3.09 -3.86
CA TYR A 27 -10.75 -1.72 -3.54
C TYR A 27 -9.93 -0.69 -4.34
N LEU A 28 -8.63 -0.90 -4.44
CA LEU A 28 -7.77 -0.06 -5.28
C LEU A 28 -8.25 -0.05 -6.74
N LYS A 29 -8.53 -1.24 -7.29
CA LYS A 29 -9.05 -1.38 -8.65
C LYS A 29 -10.32 -0.53 -8.84
N GLU A 30 -11.31 -0.68 -7.94
CA GLU A 30 -12.55 0.09 -7.99
C GLU A 30 -12.33 1.61 -7.95
N GLN A 31 -11.30 2.08 -7.22
CA GLN A 31 -11.00 3.51 -7.15
C GLN A 31 -10.28 3.99 -8.42
N LEU A 32 -9.25 3.26 -8.90
CA LEU A 32 -8.47 3.67 -10.07
C LEU A 32 -9.30 3.72 -11.35
N GLU A 33 -10.26 2.80 -11.52
CA GLU A 33 -11.16 2.78 -12.70
C GLU A 33 -12.09 4.00 -12.78
N LYS A 34 -12.24 4.77 -11.70
CA LYS A 34 -13.06 6.00 -11.66
C LYS A 34 -12.24 7.27 -11.89
N LEU A 35 -10.92 7.17 -11.88
CA LEU A 35 -10.04 8.33 -11.91
C LEU A 35 -9.44 8.56 -13.30
N PRO A 36 -9.21 9.82 -13.69
CA PRO A 36 -8.41 10.11 -14.86
C PRO A 36 -6.96 9.64 -14.61
N VAL A 37 -6.34 9.03 -15.59
CA VAL A 37 -4.95 8.58 -15.50
C VAL A 37 -3.99 9.75 -15.36
N GLY A 38 -2.92 9.55 -14.61
CA GLY A 38 -1.91 10.54 -14.32
C GLY A 38 -0.65 9.89 -13.76
N THR A 39 0.00 10.54 -12.81
CA THR A 39 1.16 10.02 -12.06
C THR A 39 0.71 9.45 -10.72
N ILE A 40 1.17 8.25 -10.35
CA ILE A 40 0.80 7.60 -9.10
C ILE A 40 2.02 7.03 -8.38
N LEU A 41 2.02 7.15 -7.04
CA LEU A 41 3.04 6.55 -6.16
C LEU A 41 2.45 5.38 -5.37
N PHE A 42 3.18 4.27 -5.32
CA PHE A 42 2.90 3.08 -4.50
C PHE A 42 4.00 2.87 -3.44
N PRO A 43 3.83 3.36 -2.21
CA PRO A 43 4.71 3.06 -1.09
C PRO A 43 4.50 1.63 -0.56
N ALA A 44 5.59 0.95 -0.17
CA ALA A 44 5.58 -0.41 0.37
C ALA A 44 4.82 -1.39 -0.54
N GLU A 45 5.13 -1.36 -1.84
CA GLU A 45 4.37 -2.06 -2.88
C GLU A 45 4.65 -3.57 -2.95
N GLY A 46 5.76 -4.03 -2.39
CA GLY A 46 6.14 -5.43 -2.38
C GLY A 46 6.35 -6.00 -3.78
N GLU A 47 5.55 -7.01 -4.18
CA GLU A 47 5.72 -7.77 -5.43
C GLU A 47 5.05 -7.13 -6.66
N GLY A 48 4.52 -5.90 -6.55
CA GLY A 48 4.13 -5.07 -7.70
C GLY A 48 2.72 -5.27 -8.25
N ARG A 49 1.86 -6.08 -7.63
CA ARG A 49 0.53 -6.40 -8.17
C ARG A 49 -0.36 -5.20 -8.43
N ASN A 50 -0.29 -4.18 -7.56
CA ASN A 50 -1.08 -2.95 -7.69
C ASN A 50 -0.44 -1.97 -8.66
N ALA A 51 0.87 -1.81 -8.59
CA ALA A 51 1.66 -0.96 -9.48
C ALA A 51 1.53 -1.40 -10.95
N VAL A 52 1.63 -2.71 -11.22
CA VAL A 52 1.46 -3.28 -12.57
C VAL A 52 0.04 -3.07 -13.08
N PHE A 53 -0.98 -3.28 -12.26
CA PHE A 53 -2.36 -3.01 -12.66
C PHE A 53 -2.59 -1.53 -12.99
N ALA A 54 -2.07 -0.60 -12.19
CA ALA A 54 -2.17 0.82 -12.49
C ALA A 54 -1.48 1.18 -13.82
N ALA A 55 -0.31 0.60 -14.09
CA ALA A 55 0.39 0.78 -15.37
C ALA A 55 -0.41 0.21 -16.56
N GLN A 56 -1.11 -0.92 -16.40
CA GLN A 56 -2.04 -1.45 -17.43
C GLN A 56 -3.20 -0.50 -17.73
N LEU A 57 -3.65 0.28 -16.75
CA LEU A 57 -4.65 1.33 -16.95
C LEU A 57 -4.09 2.61 -17.59
N GLY A 58 -2.77 2.68 -17.81
CA GLY A 58 -2.09 3.81 -18.43
C GLY A 58 -1.51 4.83 -17.43
N TRP A 59 -1.52 4.55 -16.13
CA TRP A 59 -0.86 5.42 -15.15
C TRP A 59 0.66 5.43 -15.32
N LYS A 60 1.30 6.58 -15.13
CA LYS A 60 2.74 6.67 -14.94
C LYS A 60 3.06 6.33 -13.50
N VAL A 61 3.61 5.14 -13.28
CA VAL A 61 3.76 4.54 -11.96
C VAL A 61 5.17 4.72 -11.43
N SER A 62 5.27 5.21 -10.19
CA SER A 62 6.43 5.06 -9.33
C SER A 62 6.06 4.20 -8.12
N ALA A 63 6.95 3.30 -7.71
CA ALA A 63 6.76 2.42 -6.57
C ALA A 63 8.05 2.30 -5.77
N PHE A 64 7.95 1.95 -4.49
CA PHE A 64 9.10 1.56 -3.71
C PHE A 64 8.76 0.54 -2.62
N ASP A 65 9.76 -0.22 -2.25
CA ASP A 65 9.74 -1.13 -1.08
C ASP A 65 11.15 -1.23 -0.50
N ILE A 66 11.28 -1.76 0.70
CA ILE A 66 12.57 -2.05 1.32
C ILE A 66 13.19 -3.34 0.79
N SER A 67 12.40 -4.19 0.12
CA SER A 67 12.81 -5.51 -0.38
C SER A 67 13.30 -5.47 -1.81
N VAL A 68 14.53 -5.93 -2.03
CA VAL A 68 15.08 -6.15 -3.37
C VAL A 68 14.36 -7.31 -4.07
N GLU A 69 13.95 -8.35 -3.34
CA GLU A 69 13.22 -9.49 -3.90
C GLU A 69 11.81 -9.09 -4.33
N GLY A 70 11.14 -8.21 -3.56
CA GLY A 70 9.87 -7.59 -3.97
C GLY A 70 10.01 -6.85 -5.29
N LYS A 71 11.02 -5.97 -5.42
CA LYS A 71 11.33 -5.27 -6.68
C LYS A 71 11.55 -6.24 -7.84
N ASN A 72 12.37 -7.28 -7.64
CA ASN A 72 12.70 -8.25 -8.69
C ASN A 72 11.43 -8.94 -9.23
N LYS A 73 10.50 -9.32 -8.34
CA LYS A 73 9.21 -9.88 -8.73
C LYS A 73 8.30 -8.85 -9.40
N ALA A 74 8.24 -7.64 -8.87
CA ALA A 74 7.44 -6.57 -9.45
C ALA A 74 7.85 -6.25 -10.90
N LEU A 75 9.16 -6.19 -11.18
CA LEU A 75 9.67 -5.94 -12.53
C LEU A 75 9.40 -7.12 -13.48
N ARG A 76 9.53 -8.38 -12.99
CA ARG A 76 9.14 -9.56 -13.79
C ARG A 76 7.65 -9.57 -14.09
N LEU A 77 6.81 -9.20 -13.11
CA LEU A 77 5.36 -9.11 -13.33
C LEU A 77 5.01 -8.01 -14.33
N ALA A 78 5.69 -6.86 -14.28
CA ALA A 78 5.53 -5.78 -15.25
C ALA A 78 5.91 -6.21 -16.67
N ASP A 79 7.04 -6.91 -16.82
CA ASP A 79 7.52 -7.44 -18.11
C ASP A 79 6.51 -8.43 -18.74
N VAL A 80 6.03 -9.40 -17.96
CA VAL A 80 5.01 -10.36 -18.40
C VAL A 80 3.70 -9.67 -18.85
N ASN A 81 3.37 -8.54 -18.25
CA ASN A 81 2.19 -7.74 -18.59
C ASN A 81 2.46 -6.64 -19.61
N HIS A 82 3.67 -6.57 -20.18
CA HIS A 82 4.09 -5.59 -21.19
C HIS A 82 3.90 -4.13 -20.76
N VAL A 83 4.14 -3.84 -19.49
CA VAL A 83 4.10 -2.48 -18.91
C VAL A 83 5.41 -2.14 -18.22
N THR A 84 5.64 -0.84 -17.99
CA THR A 84 6.80 -0.35 -17.26
C THR A 84 6.37 0.37 -15.97
N ILE A 85 7.14 0.14 -14.90
CA ILE A 85 7.00 0.83 -13.62
C ILE A 85 8.38 1.33 -13.16
N ASP A 86 8.45 2.51 -12.58
CA ASP A 86 9.66 2.99 -11.90
C ASP A 86 9.65 2.45 -10.47
N TYR A 87 10.53 1.49 -10.17
CA TYR A 87 10.55 0.81 -8.88
C TYR A 87 11.89 1.00 -8.18
N GLN A 88 11.88 1.65 -7.01
CA GLN A 88 13.06 1.90 -6.21
C GLN A 88 13.11 0.98 -4.97
N VAL A 89 14.30 0.64 -4.49
CA VAL A 89 14.50 -0.08 -3.22
C VAL A 89 15.09 0.87 -2.21
N GLY A 90 14.46 0.97 -1.06
CA GLY A 90 14.91 1.82 0.03
C GLY A 90 13.83 2.20 1.01
N GLU A 91 14.23 2.81 2.10
CA GLU A 91 13.33 3.46 3.03
C GLU A 91 12.95 4.86 2.53
N LEU A 92 11.75 5.32 2.89
CA LEU A 92 11.27 6.66 2.50
C LEU A 92 12.29 7.79 2.79
N ALA A 93 13.04 7.67 3.89
CA ALA A 93 14.06 8.66 4.27
C ALA A 93 15.25 8.75 3.29
N THR A 94 15.48 7.72 2.47
CA THR A 94 16.58 7.65 1.49
C THR A 94 16.13 7.88 0.05
N LEU A 95 14.81 7.94 -0.17
CA LEU A 95 14.20 8.15 -1.47
C LEU A 95 13.86 9.63 -1.68
N HIS A 96 14.02 10.11 -2.90
CA HIS A 96 13.82 11.51 -3.23
C HIS A 96 12.68 11.68 -4.23
N TYR A 97 11.51 12.11 -3.74
CA TYR A 97 10.39 12.53 -4.55
C TYR A 97 10.16 14.04 -4.37
N ALA A 98 9.89 14.73 -5.46
CA ALA A 98 9.63 16.17 -5.41
C ALA A 98 8.25 16.45 -4.76
N ALA A 99 8.13 17.60 -4.11
CA ALA A 99 6.84 18.06 -3.62
C ALA A 99 5.86 18.24 -4.80
N GLY A 100 4.64 17.73 -4.65
CA GLY A 100 3.60 17.84 -5.67
C GLY A 100 3.85 17.01 -6.94
N GLN A 101 4.70 16.00 -6.89
CA GLN A 101 5.08 15.18 -8.04
C GLN A 101 3.94 14.28 -8.55
N PHE A 102 3.04 13.85 -7.68
CA PHE A 102 2.03 12.83 -8.00
C PHE A 102 0.61 13.36 -7.96
N ASP A 103 -0.21 12.85 -8.88
CA ASP A 103 -1.67 13.06 -8.93
C ASP A 103 -2.39 12.19 -7.90
N ALA A 104 -1.87 10.98 -7.66
CA ALA A 104 -2.41 10.04 -6.69
C ALA A 104 -1.32 9.30 -5.92
N MET A 105 -1.70 8.75 -4.77
CA MET A 105 -0.89 7.83 -3.97
C MET A 105 -1.79 6.70 -3.46
N ALA A 106 -1.32 5.47 -3.53
CA ALA A 106 -2.03 4.30 -3.04
C ALA A 106 -1.26 3.63 -1.89
N LEU A 107 -1.85 3.64 -0.70
CA LEU A 107 -1.34 2.99 0.51
C LEU A 107 -2.17 1.72 0.76
N ILE A 108 -1.80 0.62 0.11
CA ILE A 108 -2.52 -0.64 0.18
C ILE A 108 -1.75 -1.65 1.03
N TYR A 109 -2.26 -1.94 2.22
CA TYR A 109 -1.59 -2.74 3.26
C TYR A 109 -0.16 -2.25 3.58
N ALA A 110 0.09 -0.95 3.40
CA ALA A 110 1.33 -0.29 3.74
C ALA A 110 1.43 -0.08 5.27
N HIS A 111 1.82 -1.14 5.97
CA HIS A 111 1.98 -1.13 7.43
C HIS A 111 3.41 -0.75 7.81
N PHE A 112 3.58 0.46 8.28
CA PHE A 112 4.85 0.94 8.82
C PHE A 112 4.93 0.69 10.35
N PRO A 113 6.15 0.66 10.95
CA PRO A 113 6.32 0.64 12.40
C PRO A 113 5.54 1.75 13.09
N ALA A 114 5.01 1.45 14.27
CA ALA A 114 4.07 2.30 15.00
C ALA A 114 4.58 3.73 15.27
N ASP A 115 5.86 3.85 15.55
CA ASP A 115 6.54 5.11 15.89
C ASP A 115 6.78 6.04 14.68
N ILE A 116 6.77 5.50 13.44
CA ILE A 116 7.06 6.28 12.24
C ILE A 116 5.87 6.38 11.27
N LYS A 117 4.81 5.57 11.42
CA LYS A 117 3.71 5.50 10.43
C LYS A 117 3.05 6.86 10.15
N SER A 118 2.75 7.65 11.19
CA SER A 118 2.14 8.97 11.04
C SER A 118 3.10 9.98 10.37
N PHE A 119 4.38 9.93 10.71
CA PHE A 119 5.41 10.74 10.04
C PHE A 119 5.53 10.38 8.56
N TYR A 120 5.48 9.09 8.22
CA TYR A 120 5.54 8.63 6.83
C TYR A 120 4.31 9.07 6.03
N HIS A 121 3.09 8.97 6.59
CA HIS A 121 1.88 9.47 5.93
C HIS A 121 1.99 10.97 5.60
N LYS A 122 2.45 11.79 6.56
CA LYS A 122 2.62 13.24 6.36
C LYS A 122 3.70 13.55 5.32
N THR A 123 4.84 12.85 5.39
CA THR A 123 5.95 13.02 4.44
C THR A 123 5.54 12.61 3.02
N LEU A 124 4.90 11.47 2.86
CA LEU A 124 4.36 11.00 1.58
C LEU A 124 3.29 11.95 1.04
N GLY A 125 2.47 12.53 1.93
CA GLY A 125 1.49 13.54 1.58
C GLY A 125 2.10 14.78 0.92
N ASN A 126 3.36 15.13 1.21
CA ASN A 126 4.03 16.24 0.53
C ASN A 126 4.33 15.93 -0.94
N CYS A 127 4.48 14.67 -1.30
CA CYS A 127 4.71 14.26 -2.69
C CYS A 127 3.47 14.40 -3.57
N LEU A 128 2.26 14.51 -2.98
CA LEU A 128 1.02 14.78 -3.73
C LEU A 128 0.91 16.27 -4.06
N ARG A 129 0.46 16.55 -5.28
CA ARG A 129 0.06 17.92 -5.66
C ARG A 129 -1.22 18.35 -4.93
N LYS A 130 -1.53 19.62 -4.99
CA LYS A 130 -2.86 20.13 -4.61
C LYS A 130 -3.93 19.40 -5.43
N ASP A 131 -5.05 19.08 -4.82
CA ASP A 131 -6.15 18.27 -5.36
C ASP A 131 -5.77 16.80 -5.69
N GLY A 132 -4.54 16.37 -5.38
CA GLY A 132 -4.10 14.99 -5.50
C GLY A 132 -4.79 14.07 -4.49
N LEU A 133 -4.93 12.79 -4.83
CA LEU A 133 -5.71 11.82 -4.07
C LEU A 133 -4.84 10.82 -3.32
N VAL A 134 -5.22 10.51 -2.10
CA VAL A 134 -4.77 9.32 -1.37
C VAL A 134 -5.86 8.25 -1.45
N ILE A 135 -5.49 7.04 -1.87
CA ILE A 135 -6.31 5.82 -1.79
C ILE A 135 -5.65 4.91 -0.75
N PHE A 136 -6.40 4.53 0.26
CA PHE A 136 -5.87 3.77 1.38
C PHE A 136 -6.80 2.60 1.72
N GLU A 137 -6.22 1.39 1.81
CA GLU A 137 -6.84 0.24 2.46
C GLU A 137 -5.77 -0.49 3.28
N ALA A 138 -5.98 -0.61 4.60
CA ALA A 138 -5.11 -1.40 5.46
C ALA A 138 -5.88 -1.95 6.66
N PHE A 139 -5.29 -2.91 7.37
CA PHE A 139 -5.94 -3.56 8.51
C PHE A 139 -6.21 -2.59 9.65
N SER A 140 -7.44 -2.65 10.16
CA SER A 140 -7.86 -1.89 11.33
C SER A 140 -7.36 -2.52 12.64
N LYS A 141 -7.38 -1.78 13.74
CA LYS A 141 -7.04 -2.30 15.07
C LYS A 141 -7.92 -3.49 15.49
N ARG A 142 -9.16 -3.58 14.99
CA ARG A 142 -10.05 -4.73 15.21
C ARG A 142 -9.59 -6.01 14.52
N HIS A 143 -8.66 -5.89 13.55
CA HIS A 143 -8.18 -7.06 12.81
C HIS A 143 -7.43 -8.07 13.70
N VAL A 144 -6.91 -7.67 14.86
CA VAL A 144 -6.28 -8.60 15.82
C VAL A 144 -7.24 -9.73 16.24
N ASP A 145 -8.54 -9.46 16.34
CA ASP A 145 -9.55 -10.45 16.71
C ASP A 145 -9.77 -11.49 15.59
N TYR A 146 -9.52 -11.11 14.35
CA TYR A 146 -9.59 -11.99 13.18
C TYR A 146 -8.33 -12.86 13.07
N ILE A 147 -7.14 -12.27 13.28
CA ILE A 147 -5.88 -13.02 13.34
C ILE A 147 -5.94 -14.10 14.42
N ALA A 148 -6.49 -13.79 15.60
CA ALA A 148 -6.63 -14.74 16.71
C ALA A 148 -7.51 -15.95 16.36
N LYS A 149 -8.46 -15.79 15.43
CA LYS A 149 -9.37 -16.87 14.96
C LYS A 149 -8.82 -17.63 13.76
N ASN A 150 -8.08 -16.95 12.89
CA ASN A 150 -7.55 -17.53 11.66
C ASN A 150 -6.27 -16.79 11.22
N GLU A 151 -5.11 -17.39 11.45
CA GLU A 151 -3.83 -16.78 11.07
C GLU A 151 -3.65 -16.58 9.55
N LYS A 152 -4.45 -17.27 8.71
CA LYS A 152 -4.39 -17.11 7.24
C LYS A 152 -4.88 -15.74 6.75
N VAL A 153 -5.57 -14.97 7.60
CA VAL A 153 -5.98 -13.60 7.24
C VAL A 153 -4.80 -12.63 7.16
N GLY A 154 -3.65 -13.01 7.74
CA GLY A 154 -2.43 -12.23 7.70
C GLY A 154 -2.49 -10.93 8.50
N GLY A 155 -1.64 -9.97 8.13
CA GLY A 155 -1.53 -8.68 8.79
C GLY A 155 -0.55 -8.66 9.98
N PRO A 156 -0.23 -7.46 10.48
CA PRO A 156 0.60 -7.31 11.68
C PRO A 156 -0.13 -7.79 12.94
N LYS A 157 0.59 -8.53 13.81
CA LYS A 157 0.09 -8.91 15.14
C LYS A 157 0.24 -7.77 16.15
N GLU A 158 1.11 -6.81 15.86
CA GLU A 158 1.32 -5.62 16.70
C GLU A 158 0.23 -4.58 16.42
N ILE A 159 -0.61 -4.31 17.42
CA ILE A 159 -1.75 -3.39 17.30
C ILE A 159 -1.32 -1.95 16.92
N GLY A 160 -0.12 -1.54 17.32
CA GLY A 160 0.44 -0.22 16.97
C GLY A 160 0.67 -0.01 15.47
N MET A 161 0.87 -1.10 14.72
CA MET A 161 1.02 -1.07 13.26
C MET A 161 -0.32 -1.03 12.52
N LEU A 162 -1.42 -1.31 13.20
CA LEU A 162 -2.77 -1.29 12.66
C LEU A 162 -3.37 0.12 12.77
N PHE A 163 -4.50 0.35 12.12
CA PHE A 163 -5.06 1.69 11.96
C PHE A 163 -6.43 1.84 12.63
N SER A 164 -6.76 3.07 12.99
CA SER A 164 -8.11 3.48 13.38
C SER A 164 -8.58 4.67 12.52
N VAL A 165 -9.89 4.87 12.48
CA VAL A 165 -10.51 6.01 11.79
C VAL A 165 -9.93 7.34 12.31
N ASP A 166 -9.72 7.47 13.62
CA ASP A 166 -9.23 8.71 14.23
C ASP A 166 -7.75 8.98 13.91
N GLU A 167 -6.93 7.94 13.82
CA GLU A 167 -5.54 8.09 13.36
C GLU A 167 -5.48 8.61 11.92
N LEU A 168 -6.30 8.06 11.00
CA LEU A 168 -6.33 8.54 9.62
C LEU A 168 -6.84 9.99 9.52
N LYS A 169 -7.86 10.37 10.30
CA LYS A 169 -8.31 11.76 10.37
C LYS A 169 -7.21 12.70 10.83
N SER A 170 -6.39 12.27 11.79
CA SER A 170 -5.26 13.06 12.30
C SER A 170 -4.13 13.17 11.27
N ASP A 171 -3.76 12.05 10.64
CA ASP A 171 -2.65 12.02 9.69
C ASP A 171 -2.96 12.81 8.42
N PHE A 172 -4.22 12.79 7.97
CA PHE A 172 -4.72 13.46 6.78
C PHE A 172 -5.65 14.65 7.11
N ALA A 173 -5.38 15.39 8.19
CA ALA A 173 -6.21 16.51 8.64
C ALA A 173 -6.34 17.64 7.61
N ASN A 174 -5.34 17.81 6.74
CA ASN A 174 -5.33 18.78 5.62
C ASN A 174 -5.95 18.25 4.33
N TYR A 175 -6.74 17.16 4.40
CA TYR A 175 -7.45 16.58 3.27
C TYR A 175 -8.97 16.78 3.40
N GLU A 176 -9.63 16.89 2.26
CA GLU A 176 -11.07 16.65 2.16
C GLU A 176 -11.30 15.14 2.20
N ILE A 177 -12.06 14.65 3.16
CA ILE A 177 -12.40 13.23 3.27
C ILE A 177 -13.54 12.92 2.29
N ILE A 178 -13.26 12.15 1.26
CA ILE A 178 -14.26 11.68 0.29
C ILE A 178 -14.90 10.38 0.79
N GLN A 179 -14.09 9.48 1.35
CA GLN A 179 -14.53 8.23 1.96
C GLN A 179 -13.67 7.93 3.18
N LEU A 180 -14.28 7.49 4.27
CA LEU A 180 -13.57 6.95 5.44
C LEU A 180 -14.51 6.01 6.19
N GLU A 181 -14.17 4.73 6.20
CA GLU A 181 -14.95 3.71 6.88
C GLU A 181 -14.04 2.60 7.45
N GLU A 182 -14.46 2.03 8.58
CA GLU A 182 -13.95 0.74 9.04
C GLU A 182 -14.93 -0.35 8.63
N LYS A 183 -14.42 -1.42 7.99
CA LYS A 183 -15.27 -2.42 7.34
C LYS A 183 -14.75 -3.84 7.53
N GLU A 184 -15.66 -4.79 7.76
CA GLU A 184 -15.38 -6.21 7.60
C GLU A 184 -15.40 -6.59 6.11
N ILE A 185 -14.39 -7.31 5.66
CA ILE A 185 -14.29 -7.80 4.28
C ILE A 185 -13.89 -9.26 4.25
N GLU A 186 -14.17 -9.92 3.13
CA GLU A 186 -13.63 -11.24 2.81
C GLU A 186 -12.34 -11.07 2.03
N LEU A 187 -11.24 -11.56 2.61
CA LEU A 187 -9.91 -11.56 2.02
C LEU A 187 -9.73 -12.78 1.13
N SER A 188 -9.20 -12.57 -0.07
CA SER A 188 -8.86 -13.65 -1.03
C SER A 188 -7.67 -13.22 -1.89
N GLU A 189 -6.52 -13.02 -1.25
CA GLU A 189 -5.31 -12.47 -1.88
C GLU A 189 -4.09 -13.34 -1.58
N GLY A 190 -3.72 -14.19 -2.53
CA GLY A 190 -2.52 -15.05 -2.44
C GLY A 190 -2.51 -16.01 -1.25
N LEU A 191 -1.34 -16.16 -0.64
CA LEU A 191 -1.11 -17.15 0.42
C LEU A 191 -1.49 -16.63 1.82
N PHE A 192 -1.47 -15.31 2.05
CA PHE A 192 -1.49 -14.72 3.39
C PHE A 192 -2.71 -13.87 3.72
N HIS A 193 -3.57 -13.56 2.77
CA HIS A 193 -4.78 -12.79 3.00
C HIS A 193 -6.00 -13.62 2.61
N ASN A 194 -6.42 -14.54 3.52
CA ASN A 194 -7.53 -15.45 3.24
C ASN A 194 -8.48 -15.58 4.43
N GLY A 195 -9.75 -15.22 4.21
CA GLY A 195 -10.84 -15.26 5.18
C GLY A 195 -11.29 -13.86 5.61
N LYS A 196 -12.11 -13.78 6.65
CA LYS A 196 -12.66 -12.52 7.13
C LYS A 196 -11.61 -11.64 7.80
N GLY A 197 -11.60 -10.35 7.49
CA GLY A 197 -10.73 -9.36 8.08
C GLY A 197 -11.42 -8.02 8.29
N SER A 198 -10.81 -7.15 9.08
CA SER A 198 -11.29 -5.78 9.29
C SER A 198 -10.27 -4.79 8.77
N VAL A 199 -10.70 -3.89 7.89
CA VAL A 199 -9.88 -2.87 7.25
C VAL A 199 -10.43 -1.47 7.47
N ILE A 200 -9.56 -0.47 7.32
CA ILE A 200 -9.97 0.92 7.09
C ILE A 200 -9.82 1.20 5.60
N ARG A 201 -10.84 1.80 5.00
CA ARG A 201 -10.85 2.37 3.65
C ARG A 201 -10.91 3.87 3.74
N PHE A 202 -10.01 4.53 3.03
CA PHE A 202 -9.99 5.99 2.98
C PHE A 202 -9.67 6.46 1.56
N VAL A 203 -10.42 7.47 1.12
CA VAL A 203 -10.08 8.31 -0.03
C VAL A 203 -10.10 9.76 0.45
N GLY A 204 -8.98 10.45 0.28
CA GLY A 204 -8.83 11.84 0.65
C GLY A 204 -8.24 12.69 -0.47
N ARG A 205 -8.74 13.93 -0.63
CA ARG A 205 -8.22 14.93 -1.57
C ARG A 205 -7.40 15.97 -0.82
N LYS A 206 -6.15 16.17 -1.23
CA LYS A 206 -5.28 17.19 -0.64
C LYS A 206 -5.80 18.59 -0.93
N LYS A 207 -5.94 19.43 0.12
CA LYS A 207 -6.40 20.84 0.01
C LYS A 207 -5.31 21.78 -0.48
#